data_21cd5edf0c0d841ff22ed0b6a6f68ae4
#
_entry.id   21cd5edf0c0d841ff22ed0b6a6f68ae4
#
_cell.length_a   1.000
_cell.length_b   1.000
_cell.length_c   1.000
_cell.angle_alpha   90.00
_cell.angle_beta   90.00
_cell.angle_gamma   90.00
#
_symmetry.space_group_name_H-M   'P 1'
#
loop_
_entity.id
_entity.type
_entity.pdbx_description
1 polymer ?
#
loop_
_entity_poly.entity_id
_entity_poly.type
_entity_poly.pdbx_seq_one_letter_code
_entity_poly.pdbx_strand_id
1 'polypeptide(L)'
;MKILIVEDEPSLRELIQCSLEKERYVVETASDFNSALRKIEDYDYDCILLDIMLPDGSGLDLLERLKALHKRENVIIISAKDSLEDKVLGLELGADDYLPKPFHLVELNARIKSVIRRHQHDGEIDIRQGNVRIEPDKYRVFVNEQEVELNRKAVSYTHLTLPT
;
A
#
# COMPACT_ATOMS: atom_id res chain seq x y z
N MET A 1 -0.32 -6.67 12.29
CA MET A 1 -0.83 -5.86 11.16
C MET A 1 -2.22 -6.32 10.81
N LYS A 2 -3.11 -5.39 10.56
CA LYS A 2 -4.54 -5.65 10.35
C LYS A 2 -4.93 -5.32 8.92
N ILE A 3 -5.59 -6.28 8.26
CA ILE A 3 -6.02 -6.16 6.86
C ILE A 3 -7.52 -6.32 6.76
N LEU A 4 -8.17 -5.44 5.99
CA LEU A 4 -9.57 -5.57 5.62
C LEU A 4 -9.67 -6.11 4.18
N ILE A 5 -10.47 -7.15 3.99
CA ILE A 5 -10.80 -7.68 2.67
C ILE A 5 -12.23 -7.28 2.33
N VAL A 6 -12.40 -6.53 1.26
CA VAL A 6 -13.71 -6.14 0.73
C VAL A 6 -13.93 -6.89 -0.59
N GLU A 7 -14.66 -7.99 -0.50
CA GLU A 7 -14.92 -8.92 -1.62
C GLU A 7 -16.26 -9.60 -1.42
N ASP A 8 -17.12 -9.55 -2.41
CA ASP A 8 -18.46 -10.13 -2.34
C ASP A 8 -18.50 -11.65 -2.60
N GLU A 9 -17.56 -12.19 -3.38
CA GLU A 9 -17.49 -13.62 -3.66
C GLU A 9 -16.97 -14.40 -2.45
N PRO A 10 -17.78 -15.28 -1.83
CA PRO A 10 -17.39 -15.96 -0.60
C PRO A 10 -16.16 -16.83 -0.75
N SER A 11 -16.08 -17.59 -1.85
CA SER A 11 -14.95 -18.51 -2.09
C SER A 11 -13.61 -17.80 -2.18
N LEU A 12 -13.57 -16.70 -2.93
CA LEU A 12 -12.36 -15.90 -3.08
C LEU A 12 -12.00 -15.18 -1.77
N ARG A 13 -13.00 -14.63 -1.09
CA ARG A 13 -12.81 -13.96 0.20
C ARG A 13 -12.19 -14.89 1.24
N GLU A 14 -12.72 -16.10 1.38
CA GLU A 14 -12.19 -17.11 2.29
C GLU A 14 -10.79 -17.55 1.92
N LEU A 15 -10.52 -17.74 0.63
CA LEU A 15 -9.21 -18.13 0.14
C LEU A 15 -8.14 -17.09 0.46
N ILE A 16 -8.45 -15.83 0.23
CA ILE A 16 -7.55 -14.72 0.57
C ILE A 16 -7.36 -14.64 2.09
N GLN A 17 -8.45 -14.72 2.84
CA GLN A 17 -8.40 -14.68 4.32
C GLN A 17 -7.48 -15.76 4.87
N CYS A 18 -7.66 -17.01 4.47
CA CYS A 18 -6.81 -18.12 4.91
C CYS A 18 -5.34 -17.90 4.57
N SER A 19 -5.06 -17.41 3.37
CA SER A 19 -3.68 -17.12 2.94
C SER A 19 -3.02 -16.05 3.80
N LEU A 20 -3.74 -14.98 4.10
CA LEU A 20 -3.22 -13.87 4.91
C LEU A 20 -3.07 -14.24 6.39
N GLU A 21 -3.99 -15.03 6.93
CA GLU A 21 -3.89 -15.50 8.31
C GLU A 21 -2.67 -16.42 8.52
N LYS A 22 -2.30 -17.20 7.52
CA LYS A 22 -1.04 -17.98 7.53
C LYS A 22 0.21 -17.11 7.61
N GLU A 23 0.15 -15.91 7.04
CA GLU A 23 1.21 -14.90 7.12
C GLU A 23 1.14 -14.07 8.42
N ARG A 24 0.28 -14.47 9.35
CA ARG A 24 0.08 -13.86 10.68
C ARG A 24 -0.52 -12.46 10.66
N TYR A 25 -1.25 -12.11 9.62
CA TYR A 25 -2.08 -10.90 9.62
C TYR A 25 -3.37 -11.14 10.41
N VAL A 26 -3.85 -10.11 11.07
CA VAL A 26 -5.21 -10.06 11.61
C VAL A 26 -6.13 -9.63 10.47
N VAL A 27 -7.07 -10.48 10.10
CA VAL A 27 -7.91 -10.26 8.92
C VAL A 27 -9.36 -10.05 9.32
N GLU A 28 -9.94 -8.97 8.82
CA GLU A 28 -11.38 -8.74 8.82
C GLU A 28 -11.91 -8.75 7.40
N THR A 29 -13.18 -9.06 7.23
CA THR A 29 -13.83 -9.15 5.91
C THR A 29 -15.11 -8.34 5.86
N ALA A 30 -15.43 -7.84 4.66
CA ALA A 30 -16.70 -7.23 4.33
C ALA A 30 -17.14 -7.74 2.96
N SER A 31 -18.44 -8.04 2.80
CA SER A 31 -19.00 -8.63 1.58
C SER A 31 -19.73 -7.61 0.70
N ASP A 32 -19.91 -6.39 1.17
CA ASP A 32 -20.62 -5.34 0.48
C ASP A 32 -20.09 -3.95 0.84
N PHE A 33 -20.57 -2.94 0.10
CA PHE A 33 -20.19 -1.55 0.29
C PHE A 33 -20.51 -1.05 1.70
N ASN A 34 -21.74 -1.25 2.16
CA ASN A 34 -22.20 -0.70 3.44
C ASN A 34 -21.45 -1.30 4.64
N SER A 35 -21.22 -2.60 4.64
CA SER A 35 -20.43 -3.25 5.72
C SER A 35 -18.98 -2.81 5.72
N ALA A 36 -18.40 -2.65 4.54
CA ALA A 36 -17.04 -2.12 4.39
C ALA A 36 -16.93 -0.68 4.88
N LEU A 37 -17.88 0.17 4.50
CA LEU A 37 -17.89 1.58 4.90
C LEU A 37 -17.95 1.73 6.42
N ARG A 38 -18.81 0.98 7.10
CA ARG A 38 -18.89 0.98 8.57
C ARG A 38 -17.58 0.58 9.22
N LYS A 39 -16.94 -0.47 8.72
CA LYS A 39 -15.64 -0.91 9.24
C LYS A 39 -14.55 0.11 9.02
N ILE A 40 -14.52 0.74 7.86
CA ILE A 40 -13.55 1.79 7.53
C ILE A 40 -13.75 3.04 8.42
N GLU A 41 -14.99 3.39 8.73
CA GLU A 41 -15.30 4.53 9.61
C GLU A 41 -14.90 4.25 11.07
N ASP A 42 -15.11 3.02 11.55
CA ASP A 42 -14.93 2.66 12.95
C ASP A 42 -13.52 2.19 13.32
N TYR A 43 -12.76 1.66 12.36
CA TYR A 43 -11.46 1.03 12.60
C TYR A 43 -10.39 1.49 11.63
N ASP A 44 -9.14 1.35 12.04
CA ASP A 44 -7.97 1.58 11.20
C ASP A 44 -7.36 0.25 10.73
N TYR A 45 -6.88 0.23 9.50
CA TYR A 45 -6.27 -0.93 8.87
C TYR A 45 -4.89 -0.57 8.29
N ASP A 46 -3.97 -1.52 8.30
CA ASP A 46 -2.68 -1.34 7.64
C ASP A 46 -2.78 -1.47 6.12
N CYS A 47 -3.71 -2.30 5.66
CA CYS A 47 -4.01 -2.46 4.24
C CYS A 47 -5.48 -2.84 4.04
N ILE A 48 -6.06 -2.33 2.97
CA ILE A 48 -7.41 -2.67 2.52
C ILE A 48 -7.31 -3.27 1.13
N LEU A 49 -7.79 -4.51 0.97
CA LEU A 49 -7.98 -5.14 -0.33
C LEU A 49 -9.41 -4.85 -0.78
N LEU A 50 -9.55 -4.21 -1.91
CA LEU A 50 -10.81 -3.61 -2.32
C LEU A 50 -11.21 -4.05 -3.71
N ASP A 51 -12.32 -4.78 -3.83
CA ASP A 51 -12.96 -5.02 -5.13
C ASP A 51 -13.76 -3.79 -5.57
N ILE A 52 -13.65 -3.44 -6.84
CA ILE A 52 -14.43 -2.35 -7.44
C ILE A 52 -15.90 -2.75 -7.56
N MET A 53 -16.18 -4.00 -7.93
CA MET A 53 -17.52 -4.48 -8.18
C MET A 53 -18.15 -5.07 -6.93
N LEU A 54 -18.94 -4.28 -6.24
CA LEU A 54 -19.69 -4.71 -5.06
C LEU A 54 -21.21 -4.71 -5.38
N PRO A 55 -22.01 -5.55 -4.68
CA PRO A 55 -23.44 -5.68 -4.99
C PRO A 55 -24.26 -4.41 -4.76
N ASP A 56 -23.83 -3.57 -3.83
CA ASP A 56 -24.54 -2.37 -3.38
C ASP A 56 -23.80 -1.06 -3.63
N GLY A 57 -22.70 -1.10 -4.40
CA GLY A 57 -21.94 0.11 -4.73
C GLY A 57 -20.62 -0.18 -5.43
N SER A 58 -19.85 0.85 -5.65
CA SER A 58 -18.52 0.74 -6.26
C SER A 58 -17.41 0.86 -5.22
N GLY A 59 -16.41 -0.02 -5.31
CA GLY A 59 -15.20 0.10 -4.50
C GLY A 59 -14.46 1.42 -4.70
N LEU A 60 -14.59 2.05 -5.86
CA LEU A 60 -14.00 3.37 -6.12
C LEU A 60 -14.64 4.45 -5.22
N ASP A 61 -15.93 4.35 -4.94
CA ASP A 61 -16.61 5.26 -4.01
C ASP A 61 -16.11 5.07 -2.57
N LEU A 62 -15.80 3.84 -2.18
CA LEU A 62 -15.14 3.58 -0.89
C LEU A 62 -13.76 4.22 -0.81
N LEU A 63 -13.00 4.16 -1.90
CA LEU A 63 -11.68 4.79 -1.97
C LEU A 63 -11.78 6.32 -1.84
N GLU A 64 -12.74 6.93 -2.50
CA GLU A 64 -13.03 8.37 -2.35
C GLU A 64 -13.41 8.73 -0.91
N ARG A 65 -14.21 7.89 -0.26
CA ARG A 65 -14.59 8.08 1.16
C ARG A 65 -13.40 7.99 2.09
N LEU A 66 -12.49 7.04 1.86
CA LEU A 66 -11.23 6.95 2.62
C LEU A 66 -10.43 8.24 2.52
N LYS A 67 -10.32 8.79 1.33
CA LYS A 67 -9.59 10.05 1.11
C LYS A 67 -10.30 11.24 1.77
N ALA A 68 -11.63 11.31 1.69
CA ALA A 68 -12.43 12.33 2.35
C ALA A 68 -12.32 12.30 3.88
N LEU A 69 -12.16 11.12 4.46
CA LEU A 69 -11.94 10.91 5.90
C LEU A 69 -10.47 11.15 6.33
N HIS A 70 -9.60 11.54 5.41
CA HIS A 70 -8.15 11.71 5.64
C HIS A 70 -7.47 10.46 6.20
N LYS A 71 -7.99 9.31 5.88
CA LYS A 71 -7.40 8.03 6.28
C LYS A 71 -6.21 7.68 5.40
N ARG A 72 -5.18 7.11 6.01
CA ARG A 72 -3.89 6.81 5.36
C ARG A 72 -3.65 5.32 5.17
N GLU A 73 -4.69 4.52 5.19
CA GLU A 73 -4.57 3.11 4.91
C GLU A 73 -4.06 2.87 3.50
N ASN A 74 -3.22 1.85 3.36
CA ASN A 74 -2.81 1.37 2.05
C ASN A 74 -3.99 0.65 1.39
N VAL A 75 -4.25 0.93 0.13
CA VAL A 75 -5.33 0.30 -0.64
C VAL A 75 -4.77 -0.40 -1.86
N ILE A 76 -5.07 -1.69 -1.97
CA ILE A 76 -4.83 -2.48 -3.18
C ILE A 76 -6.17 -2.81 -3.80
N ILE A 77 -6.40 -2.35 -5.01
CA ILE A 77 -7.61 -2.70 -5.77
C ILE A 77 -7.41 -4.09 -6.37
N ILE A 78 -8.40 -4.94 -6.18
CA ILE A 78 -8.48 -6.27 -6.82
C ILE A 78 -9.73 -6.28 -7.67
N SER A 79 -9.62 -6.46 -8.97
CA SER A 79 -10.79 -6.39 -9.83
C SER A 79 -10.65 -7.21 -11.12
N ALA A 80 -11.79 -7.72 -11.61
CA ALA A 80 -11.90 -8.28 -12.94
C ALA A 80 -11.85 -7.21 -14.04
N LYS A 81 -12.04 -5.93 -13.70
CA LYS A 81 -11.86 -4.80 -14.61
C LYS A 81 -10.38 -4.53 -14.80
N ASP A 82 -9.85 -4.92 -15.94
CA ASP A 82 -8.41 -4.87 -16.24
C ASP A 82 -8.03 -3.87 -17.33
N SER A 83 -8.97 -3.03 -17.78
CA SER A 83 -8.67 -2.00 -18.75
C SER A 83 -7.64 -0.99 -18.19
N LEU A 84 -6.85 -0.42 -19.08
CA LEU A 84 -5.89 0.62 -18.70
C LEU A 84 -6.59 1.80 -18.03
N GLU A 85 -7.77 2.17 -18.51
CA GLU A 85 -8.58 3.28 -17.97
C GLU A 85 -9.00 3.01 -16.52
N ASP A 86 -9.46 1.80 -16.21
CA ASP A 86 -9.86 1.41 -14.85
C ASP A 86 -8.67 1.42 -13.89
N LYS A 87 -7.52 0.93 -14.35
CA LYS A 87 -6.28 0.94 -13.55
C LYS A 87 -5.80 2.36 -13.25
N VAL A 88 -5.78 3.21 -14.28
CA VAL A 88 -5.36 4.61 -14.13
C VAL A 88 -6.31 5.35 -13.19
N LEU A 89 -7.62 5.17 -13.35
CA LEU A 89 -8.61 5.81 -12.47
C LEU A 89 -8.43 5.38 -11.00
N GLY A 90 -8.26 4.09 -10.74
CA GLY A 90 -8.04 3.58 -9.38
C GLY A 90 -6.79 4.17 -8.74
N LEU A 91 -5.70 4.22 -9.47
CA LEU A 91 -4.43 4.78 -8.98
C LEU A 91 -4.51 6.30 -8.79
N GLU A 92 -5.17 7.02 -9.69
CA GLU A 92 -5.40 8.47 -9.57
C GLU A 92 -6.27 8.83 -8.36
N LEU A 93 -7.26 7.99 -8.03
CA LEU A 93 -8.09 8.16 -6.84
C LEU A 93 -7.33 7.85 -5.54
N GLY A 94 -6.12 7.35 -5.63
CA GLY A 94 -5.21 7.17 -4.51
C GLY A 94 -5.02 5.72 -4.04
N ALA A 95 -5.35 4.72 -4.86
CA ALA A 95 -4.94 3.36 -4.60
C ALA A 95 -3.42 3.23 -4.71
N ASP A 96 -2.82 2.41 -3.86
CA ASP A 96 -1.38 2.18 -3.84
C ASP A 96 -0.95 1.13 -4.87
N ASP A 97 -1.86 0.23 -5.23
CA ASP A 97 -1.62 -0.79 -6.25
C ASP A 97 -2.94 -1.28 -6.86
N TYR A 98 -2.84 -1.98 -7.98
CA TYR A 98 -3.97 -2.55 -8.70
C TYR A 98 -3.62 -3.96 -9.20
N LEU A 99 -4.37 -4.96 -8.73
CA LEU A 99 -4.17 -6.36 -9.08
C LEU A 99 -5.38 -6.91 -9.84
N PRO A 100 -5.25 -7.19 -11.16
CA PRO A 100 -6.35 -7.75 -11.93
C PRO A 100 -6.63 -9.21 -11.55
N LYS A 101 -7.90 -9.59 -11.60
CA LYS A 101 -8.34 -11.00 -11.50
C LYS A 101 -8.23 -11.67 -12.87
N PRO A 102 -7.87 -12.96 -12.96
CA PRO A 102 -7.38 -13.82 -11.88
C PRO A 102 -5.93 -13.52 -11.49
N PHE A 103 -5.57 -13.76 -10.24
CA PHE A 103 -4.23 -13.56 -9.72
C PHE A 103 -3.76 -14.75 -8.89
N HIS A 104 -2.47 -14.86 -8.66
CA HIS A 104 -1.90 -15.84 -7.74
C HIS A 104 -1.81 -15.27 -6.33
N LEU A 105 -2.11 -16.07 -5.30
CA LEU A 105 -2.00 -15.63 -3.90
C LEU A 105 -0.58 -15.21 -3.52
N VAL A 106 0.44 -15.84 -4.11
CA VAL A 106 1.84 -15.46 -3.92
C VAL A 106 2.09 -14.02 -4.39
N GLU A 107 1.51 -13.64 -5.53
CA GLU A 107 1.60 -12.27 -6.06
C GLU A 107 0.89 -11.27 -5.14
N LEU A 108 -0.32 -11.59 -4.69
CA LEU A 108 -1.06 -10.75 -3.75
C LEU A 108 -0.27 -10.53 -2.46
N ASN A 109 0.26 -11.59 -1.86
CA ASN A 109 1.06 -11.50 -0.64
C ASN A 109 2.31 -10.63 -0.83
N ALA A 110 2.99 -10.75 -1.96
CA ALA A 110 4.15 -9.94 -2.29
C ALA A 110 3.80 -8.45 -2.43
N ARG A 111 2.67 -8.13 -3.06
CA ARG A 111 2.19 -6.75 -3.21
C ARG A 111 1.78 -6.14 -1.88
N ILE A 112 1.10 -6.88 -1.02
CA ILE A 112 0.74 -6.43 0.34
C ILE A 112 2.00 -6.08 1.13
N LYS A 113 2.99 -6.96 1.14
CA LYS A 113 4.26 -6.71 1.83
C LYS A 113 4.98 -5.48 1.28
N SER A 114 4.98 -5.31 -0.04
CA SER A 114 5.60 -4.15 -0.70
C SER A 114 4.90 -2.83 -0.33
N VAL A 115 3.58 -2.80 -0.35
CA VAL A 115 2.79 -1.60 -0.04
C VAL A 115 2.95 -1.22 1.43
N ILE A 116 2.86 -2.17 2.35
CA ILE A 116 3.04 -1.93 3.78
C ILE A 116 4.46 -1.43 4.08
N ARG A 117 5.46 -2.03 3.47
CA ARG A 117 6.87 -1.63 3.63
C ARG A 117 7.10 -0.20 3.16
N ARG A 118 6.56 0.19 1.99
CA ARG A 118 6.68 1.57 1.49
C ARG A 118 6.09 2.58 2.47
N HIS A 119 4.93 2.30 3.02
CA HIS A 119 4.28 3.17 3.98
C HIS A 119 5.05 3.32 5.30
N GLN A 120 5.68 2.24 5.77
CA GLN A 120 6.54 2.29 6.95
C GLN A 120 7.80 3.13 6.72
N HIS A 121 8.26 3.24 5.48
CA HIS A 121 9.45 3.99 5.09
C HIS A 121 9.15 5.41 4.60
N ASP A 122 7.91 5.80 4.40
CA ASP A 122 7.51 7.20 4.14
C ASP A 122 7.76 8.14 5.33
N GLY A 123 8.12 7.58 6.47
CA GLY A 123 8.68 8.28 7.61
C GLY A 123 10.17 8.05 7.73
N GLU A 124 10.98 8.74 6.90
CA GLU A 124 12.43 8.80 7.00
C GLU A 124 13.17 7.48 6.68
N ILE A 125 13.52 7.27 5.41
CA ILE A 125 14.60 6.36 5.05
C ILE A 125 15.91 7.04 5.44
N ASP A 126 16.28 6.90 6.71
CA ASP A 126 17.59 7.27 7.18
C ASP A 126 18.55 6.10 6.94
N ILE A 127 19.39 6.20 5.95
CA ILE A 127 20.51 5.26 5.80
C ILE A 127 21.64 5.74 6.69
N ARG A 128 21.94 4.97 7.73
CA ARG A 128 23.04 5.28 8.66
C ARG A 128 24.16 4.26 8.54
N GLN A 129 25.37 4.76 8.36
CA GLN A 129 26.58 3.96 8.41
C GLN A 129 27.67 4.76 9.13
N GLY A 130 28.02 4.34 10.33
CA GLY A 130 28.99 5.07 11.16
C GLY A 130 28.48 6.47 11.50
N ASN A 131 29.23 7.48 11.12
CA ASN A 131 28.88 8.89 11.32
C ASN A 131 28.17 9.54 10.13
N VAL A 132 27.84 8.77 9.09
CA VAL A 132 27.15 9.24 7.90
C VAL A 132 25.68 8.86 7.97
N ARG A 133 24.80 9.84 7.76
CA ARG A 133 23.35 9.67 7.63
C ARG A 133 22.88 10.25 6.30
N ILE A 134 22.12 9.49 5.54
CA ILE A 134 21.61 9.88 4.24
C ILE A 134 20.08 9.88 4.29
N GLU A 135 19.45 10.97 3.89
CA GLU A 135 18.02 11.10 3.65
C GLU A 135 17.78 11.14 2.12
N PRO A 136 17.64 9.97 1.45
CA PRO A 136 17.60 9.93 -0.02
C PRO A 136 16.44 10.71 -0.62
N ASP A 137 15.28 10.69 0.01
CA ASP A 137 14.08 11.35 -0.50
C ASP A 137 14.18 12.87 -0.48
N LYS A 138 14.99 13.40 0.43
CA LYS A 138 15.24 14.84 0.57
C LYS A 138 16.56 15.28 -0.06
N TYR A 139 17.31 14.35 -0.65
CA TYR A 139 18.66 14.59 -1.19
C TYR A 139 19.61 15.25 -0.19
N ARG A 140 19.57 14.81 1.06
CA ARG A 140 20.37 15.37 2.16
C ARG A 140 21.34 14.33 2.71
N VAL A 141 22.55 14.77 3.02
CA VAL A 141 23.59 13.95 3.65
C VAL A 141 24.11 14.69 4.88
N PHE A 142 24.27 13.96 5.97
CA PHE A 142 24.83 14.45 7.22
C PHE A 142 26.08 13.66 7.58
N VAL A 143 27.11 14.33 7.98
CA VAL A 143 28.33 13.74 8.53
C VAL A 143 28.52 14.31 9.94
N ASN A 144 28.62 13.44 10.95
CA ASN A 144 28.62 13.83 12.35
C ASN A 144 27.43 14.74 12.73
N GLU A 145 26.24 14.43 12.21
CA GLU A 145 24.98 15.19 12.38
C GLU A 145 25.04 16.64 11.83
N GLN A 146 26.02 16.96 10.99
CA GLN A 146 26.10 18.22 10.26
C GLN A 146 25.76 18.00 8.78
N GLU A 147 24.82 18.79 8.26
CA GLU A 147 24.44 18.72 6.86
C GLU A 147 25.59 19.11 5.94
N VAL A 148 25.86 18.28 4.93
CA VAL A 148 26.88 18.51 3.90
C VAL A 148 26.18 18.87 2.59
N GLU A 149 26.57 19.99 1.97
CA GLU A 149 26.06 20.34 0.64
C GLU A 149 26.60 19.36 -0.43
N LEU A 150 25.64 18.81 -1.22
CA LEU A 150 25.95 17.94 -2.34
C LEU A 150 25.65 18.65 -3.66
N ASN A 151 26.61 18.61 -4.60
CA ASN A 151 26.33 18.96 -5.99
C ASN A 151 25.82 17.72 -6.77
N ARG A 152 25.34 17.93 -8.02
CA ARG A 152 24.85 16.82 -8.85
C ARG A 152 25.87 15.68 -9.05
N LYS A 153 27.15 15.98 -9.15
CA LYS A 153 28.19 14.97 -9.27
C LYS A 153 28.37 14.16 -7.99
N ALA A 154 28.30 14.79 -6.83
CA ALA A 154 28.40 14.12 -5.56
C ALA A 154 27.22 13.17 -5.31
N VAL A 155 26.00 13.57 -5.69
CA VAL A 155 24.80 12.70 -5.60
C VAL A 155 24.94 11.48 -6.51
N SER A 156 25.33 11.64 -7.76
CA SER A 156 25.61 10.51 -8.66
C SER A 156 26.71 9.60 -8.13
N TYR A 157 27.76 10.15 -7.59
CA TYR A 157 28.90 9.41 -7.06
C TYR A 157 28.51 8.63 -5.80
N THR A 158 27.68 9.20 -4.96
CA THR A 158 27.16 8.54 -3.75
C THR A 158 26.32 7.31 -4.11
N HIS A 159 25.52 7.38 -5.15
CA HIS A 159 24.77 6.22 -5.66
C HIS A 159 25.64 5.09 -6.18
N LEU A 160 26.80 5.42 -6.76
CA LEU A 160 27.72 4.43 -7.35
C LEU A 160 28.70 3.84 -6.35
N THR A 161 29.03 4.53 -5.27
CA THR A 161 30.12 4.19 -4.37
C THR A 161 29.68 3.75 -2.97
N LEU A 162 28.38 3.82 -2.65
CA LEU A 162 27.88 3.26 -1.40
C LEU A 162 28.13 1.75 -1.39
N PRO A 163 28.94 1.24 -0.46
CA PRO A 163 29.17 -0.19 -0.37
C PRO A 163 27.86 -0.89 -0.05
N THR A 164 27.61 -1.94 -0.77
CA THR A 164 26.46 -2.81 -0.55
C THR A 164 26.58 -3.52 0.79
#